data_76224f0a2a10dd2390ea6d737301b6a7
#
_entry.id   76224f0a2a10dd2390ea6d737301b6a7
#
_cell.length_a   1.000
_cell.length_b   1.000
_cell.length_c   1.000
_cell.angle_alpha   90.00
_cell.angle_beta   90.00
_cell.angle_gamma   90.00
#
_symmetry.space_group_name_H-M   'P 1'
#
loop_
_entity.id
_entity.type
_entity.pdbx_description
1 polymer ?
#
loop_
_entity_poly.entity_id
_entity_poly.type
_entity_poly.pdbx_seq_one_letter_code
_entity_poly.pdbx_strand_id
1 'polypeptide(L)'
;DNKLREVLLLIPGKKYIFTNGTKHHAENVLKKLNLENIFQSIFGIKEANYLPKPNVKTYNLFLKNNKIDPKTSIMFEDMSRNLVPAKELGMTTVLLKRELPNNNNSLQKDKYKDLWDDNYDADYIIDDIAKFINNEYIENKN
;
A
#
# COMPACT_ATOMS: atom_id res chain seq x y z
N ASP A 1 -5.36 -11.87 9.78
CA ASP A 1 -4.08 -11.87 10.48
C ASP A 1 -4.14 -10.91 11.67
N ASN A 2 -4.11 -11.48 12.87
CA ASN A 2 -4.21 -10.72 14.11
C ASN A 2 -2.98 -9.84 14.37
N LYS A 3 -1.81 -10.25 13.89
CA LYS A 3 -0.58 -9.44 14.05
C LYS A 3 -0.64 -8.12 13.29
N LEU A 4 -1.15 -8.13 12.07
CA LEU A 4 -1.29 -6.90 11.30
C LEU A 4 -2.28 -5.96 11.98
N ARG A 5 -3.41 -6.47 12.47
CA ARG A 5 -4.36 -5.68 13.23
C ARG A 5 -3.72 -5.06 14.47
N GLU A 6 -2.98 -5.85 15.24
CA GLU A 6 -2.32 -5.39 16.46
C GLU A 6 -1.35 -4.24 16.21
N VAL A 7 -0.47 -4.38 15.25
CA VAL A 7 0.54 -3.34 14.95
C VAL A 7 -0.12 -2.08 14.38
N LEU A 8 -1.16 -2.23 13.54
CA LEU A 8 -1.88 -1.07 13.01
C LEU A 8 -2.60 -0.28 14.10
N LEU A 9 -3.10 -0.95 15.13
CA LEU A 9 -3.74 -0.27 16.26
C LEU A 9 -2.72 0.40 17.18
N LEU A 10 -1.50 -0.12 17.26
CA LEU A 10 -0.44 0.42 18.13
C LEU A 10 0.26 1.65 17.56
N ILE A 11 0.42 1.73 16.24
CA ILE A 11 1.10 2.88 15.65
C ILE A 11 0.21 4.12 15.65
N PRO A 12 0.78 5.29 15.99
CA PRO A 12 0.04 6.54 15.91
C PRO A 12 -0.16 6.96 14.45
N GLY A 13 -1.08 7.89 14.26
CA GLY A 13 -1.33 8.46 12.94
C GLY A 13 -2.54 7.85 12.25
N LYS A 14 -3.02 8.59 11.27
CA LYS A 14 -4.18 8.21 10.48
C LYS A 14 -3.80 7.17 9.44
N LYS A 15 -4.72 6.28 9.14
CA LYS A 15 -4.52 5.18 8.21
C LYS A 15 -5.57 5.22 7.12
N TYR A 16 -5.16 4.99 5.88
CA TYR A 16 -6.01 5.14 4.70
C TYR A 16 -5.83 3.93 3.79
N ILE A 17 -6.89 3.59 3.07
CA ILE A 17 -6.82 2.64 1.96
C ILE A 17 -6.88 3.44 0.65
N PHE A 18 -5.94 3.16 -0.24
CA PHE A 18 -5.84 3.75 -1.57
C PHE A 18 -5.80 2.63 -2.60
N THR A 19 -6.91 2.39 -3.29
CA THR A 19 -7.09 1.23 -4.18
C THR A 19 -7.62 1.63 -5.54
N ASN A 20 -7.20 0.90 -6.57
CA ASN A 20 -7.78 1.00 -7.92
C ASN A 20 -9.14 0.28 -8.04
N GLY A 21 -9.50 -0.50 -7.04
CA GLY A 21 -10.78 -1.15 -6.97
C GLY A 21 -11.88 -0.24 -6.42
N THR A 22 -13.06 -0.81 -6.20
CA THR A 22 -14.18 -0.08 -5.60
C THR A 22 -14.03 -0.03 -4.08
N LYS A 23 -14.61 0.99 -3.47
CA LYS A 23 -14.72 1.11 -2.02
C LYS A 23 -15.40 -0.13 -1.41
N HIS A 24 -16.48 -0.59 -2.03
CA HIS A 24 -17.22 -1.78 -1.58
C HIS A 24 -16.35 -3.03 -1.58
N HIS A 25 -15.55 -3.24 -2.64
CA HIS A 25 -14.61 -4.36 -2.70
C HIS A 25 -13.58 -4.28 -1.58
N ALA A 26 -13.02 -3.10 -1.35
CA ALA A 26 -12.04 -2.89 -0.27
C ALA A 26 -12.65 -3.16 1.11
N GLU A 27 -13.87 -2.71 1.36
CA GLU A 27 -14.59 -2.98 2.61
C GLU A 27 -14.75 -4.48 2.85
N ASN A 28 -15.10 -5.25 1.82
CA ASN A 28 -15.24 -6.69 1.91
C ASN A 28 -13.91 -7.38 2.22
N VAL A 29 -12.82 -6.93 1.61
CA VAL A 29 -11.47 -7.46 1.88
C VAL A 29 -11.06 -7.18 3.33
N LEU A 30 -11.25 -5.96 3.80
CA LEU A 30 -10.93 -5.58 5.18
C LEU A 30 -11.72 -6.43 6.19
N LYS A 31 -12.98 -6.68 5.90
CA LYS A 31 -13.83 -7.54 6.74
C LYS A 31 -13.29 -8.96 6.84
N LYS A 32 -12.92 -9.54 5.70
CA LYS A 32 -12.33 -10.89 5.66
C LYS A 32 -11.01 -10.99 6.41
N LEU A 33 -10.23 -9.91 6.40
CA LEU A 33 -8.92 -9.84 7.06
C LEU A 33 -9.01 -9.41 8.53
N ASN A 34 -10.20 -9.13 9.04
CA ASN A 34 -10.42 -8.59 10.39
C ASN A 34 -9.68 -7.25 10.61
N LEU A 35 -9.73 -6.37 9.60
CA LEU A 35 -9.10 -5.05 9.62
C LEU A 35 -10.14 -3.91 9.58
N GLU A 36 -11.38 -4.18 9.94
CA GLU A 36 -12.43 -3.18 10.01
C GLU A 36 -12.15 -2.15 11.11
N ASN A 37 -12.65 -0.93 10.92
CA ASN A 37 -12.62 0.15 11.90
C ASN A 37 -11.22 0.67 12.26
N ILE A 38 -10.22 0.39 11.43
CA ILE A 38 -8.84 0.88 11.60
C ILE A 38 -8.58 2.11 10.72
N PHE A 39 -9.17 2.14 9.53
CA PHE A 39 -8.85 3.12 8.50
C PHE A 39 -9.78 4.32 8.54
N GLN A 40 -9.23 5.52 8.35
CA GLN A 40 -9.99 6.78 8.34
C GLN A 40 -10.91 6.89 7.14
N SER A 41 -10.42 6.43 5.97
CA SER A 41 -11.21 6.43 4.74
C SER A 41 -10.67 5.40 3.76
N ILE A 42 -11.51 5.06 2.79
CA ILE A 42 -11.16 4.25 1.64
C ILE A 42 -11.32 5.12 0.39
N PHE A 43 -10.23 5.31 -0.34
CA PHE A 43 -10.21 6.05 -1.59
C PHE A 43 -10.11 5.04 -2.72
N GLY A 44 -11.22 4.81 -3.41
CA GLY A 44 -11.34 3.85 -4.49
C GLY A 44 -11.39 4.52 -5.86
N ILE A 45 -11.69 3.72 -6.88
CA ILE A 45 -11.66 4.18 -8.27
C ILE A 45 -12.71 5.28 -8.56
N LYS A 46 -13.85 5.26 -7.90
CA LYS A 46 -14.87 6.31 -8.07
C LYS A 46 -14.41 7.65 -7.50
N GLU A 47 -13.79 7.64 -6.32
CA GLU A 47 -13.24 8.82 -5.67
C GLU A 47 -12.10 9.42 -6.50
N ALA A 48 -11.42 8.61 -7.28
CA ALA A 48 -10.36 9.00 -8.22
C ALA A 48 -10.90 9.45 -9.58
N ASN A 49 -12.21 9.62 -9.74
CA ASN A 49 -12.84 9.94 -11.01
C ASN A 49 -12.47 8.95 -12.13
N TYR A 50 -12.34 7.68 -11.76
CA TYR A 50 -12.00 6.56 -12.66
C TYR A 50 -10.59 6.64 -13.28
N LEU A 51 -9.71 7.46 -12.71
CA LEU A 51 -8.29 7.50 -13.08
C LEU A 51 -7.50 6.60 -12.11
N PRO A 52 -6.98 5.46 -12.58
CA PRO A 52 -6.27 4.54 -11.68
C PRO A 52 -4.84 5.00 -11.39
N LYS A 53 -4.27 4.49 -10.29
CA LYS A 53 -2.82 4.55 -10.10
C LYS A 53 -2.13 3.85 -11.29
N PRO A 54 -1.01 4.33 -11.78
CA PRO A 54 -0.12 5.35 -11.24
C PRO A 54 -0.31 6.78 -11.76
N ASN A 55 -1.50 7.17 -12.21
CA ASN A 55 -1.72 8.54 -12.67
C ASN A 55 -1.51 9.53 -11.53
N VAL A 56 -0.61 10.50 -11.72
CA VAL A 56 -0.25 11.47 -10.66
C VAL A 56 -1.43 12.32 -10.20
N LYS A 57 -2.39 12.60 -11.08
CA LYS A 57 -3.60 13.35 -10.73
C LYS A 57 -4.40 12.63 -9.63
N THR A 58 -4.42 11.31 -9.68
CA THR A 58 -5.08 10.48 -8.69
C THR A 58 -4.43 10.62 -7.31
N TYR A 59 -3.11 10.65 -7.26
CA TYR A 59 -2.36 10.85 -6.01
C TYR A 59 -2.62 12.24 -5.44
N ASN A 60 -2.59 13.28 -6.27
CA ASN A 60 -2.87 14.64 -5.84
C ASN A 60 -4.28 14.78 -5.27
N LEU A 61 -5.27 14.15 -5.91
CA LEU A 61 -6.64 14.15 -5.43
C LEU A 61 -6.78 13.41 -4.09
N PHE A 62 -6.14 12.26 -3.95
CA PHE A 62 -6.12 11.49 -2.72
C PHE A 62 -5.52 12.30 -1.55
N LEU A 63 -4.36 12.91 -1.77
CA LEU A 63 -3.70 13.72 -0.75
C LEU A 63 -4.55 14.94 -0.35
N LYS A 64 -5.13 15.62 -1.33
CA LYS A 64 -5.97 16.80 -1.10
C LYS A 64 -7.24 16.45 -0.32
N ASN A 65 -7.96 15.43 -0.76
CA ASN A 65 -9.24 15.07 -0.16
C ASN A 65 -9.09 14.59 1.28
N ASN A 66 -7.97 13.97 1.60
CA ASN A 66 -7.70 13.43 2.93
C ASN A 66 -6.80 14.34 3.78
N LYS A 67 -6.39 15.48 3.24
CA LYS A 67 -5.50 16.45 3.91
C LYS A 67 -4.21 15.80 4.41
N ILE A 68 -3.59 15.02 3.54
CA ILE A 68 -2.35 14.29 3.85
C ILE A 68 -1.14 15.08 3.36
N ASP A 69 -0.15 15.24 4.25
CA ASP A 69 1.17 15.72 3.87
C ASP A 69 2.02 14.54 3.39
N PRO A 70 2.42 14.52 2.11
CA PRO A 70 3.21 13.39 1.60
C PRO A 70 4.55 13.22 2.32
N LYS A 71 5.14 14.30 2.82
CA LYS A 71 6.45 14.26 3.49
C LYS A 71 6.42 13.53 4.83
N THR A 72 5.25 13.41 5.45
CA THR A 72 5.07 12.70 6.73
C THR A 72 4.25 11.44 6.59
N SER A 73 4.19 10.89 5.37
CA SER A 73 3.35 9.74 5.04
C SER A 73 4.16 8.60 4.47
N ILE A 74 3.64 7.38 4.67
CA ILE A 74 4.22 6.14 4.13
C ILE A 74 3.17 5.47 3.26
N MET A 75 3.58 5.03 2.08
CA MET A 75 2.73 4.23 1.19
C MET A 75 3.27 2.81 1.07
N PHE A 76 2.42 1.83 1.39
CA PHE A 76 2.68 0.41 1.17
C PHE A 76 1.98 -0.02 -0.11
N GLU A 77 2.68 -0.71 -0.98
CA GLU A 77 2.14 -1.14 -2.28
C GLU A 77 2.84 -2.42 -2.73
N ASP A 78 2.13 -3.29 -3.44
CA ASP A 78 2.69 -4.51 -4.01
C ASP A 78 3.09 -4.37 -5.49
N MET A 79 2.69 -3.27 -6.13
CA MET A 79 3.08 -2.95 -7.51
C MET A 79 4.06 -1.78 -7.51
N SER A 80 5.30 -2.03 -7.91
CA SER A 80 6.37 -1.04 -7.89
C SER A 80 6.02 0.24 -8.67
N ARG A 81 5.37 0.12 -9.82
CA ARG A 81 4.96 1.28 -10.62
C ARG A 81 4.05 2.24 -9.87
N ASN A 82 3.25 1.73 -8.92
CA ASN A 82 2.33 2.56 -8.15
C ASN A 82 3.04 3.36 -7.03
N LEU A 83 4.29 3.03 -6.73
CA LEU A 83 5.09 3.79 -5.76
C LEU A 83 5.85 4.95 -6.39
N VAL A 84 6.01 4.97 -7.72
CA VAL A 84 6.77 6.02 -8.41
C VAL A 84 6.20 7.42 -8.15
N PRO A 85 4.91 7.69 -8.38
CA PRO A 85 4.38 9.02 -8.10
C PRO A 85 4.41 9.36 -6.60
N ALA A 86 4.23 8.37 -5.73
CA ALA A 86 4.30 8.58 -4.29
C ALA A 86 5.67 9.09 -3.86
N LYS A 87 6.73 8.47 -4.37
CA LYS A 87 8.10 8.89 -4.08
C LYS A 87 8.40 10.28 -4.61
N GLU A 88 7.98 10.57 -5.83
CA GLU A 88 8.16 11.90 -6.44
C GLU A 88 7.45 13.01 -5.64
N LEU A 89 6.33 12.68 -5.00
CA LEU A 89 5.59 13.62 -4.14
C LEU A 89 6.19 13.76 -2.74
N GLY A 90 7.17 12.95 -2.38
CA GLY A 90 7.87 13.02 -1.09
C GLY A 90 7.43 11.99 -0.05
N MET A 91 6.59 11.03 -0.41
CA MET A 91 6.20 9.95 0.50
C MET A 91 7.34 8.95 0.70
N THR A 92 7.41 8.36 1.88
CA THR A 92 8.21 7.15 2.09
C THR A 92 7.51 5.98 1.42
N THR A 93 8.26 5.19 0.66
CA THR A 93 7.71 4.10 -0.14
C THR A 93 8.17 2.73 0.36
N VAL A 94 7.22 1.82 0.50
CA VAL A 94 7.47 0.45 0.96
C VAL A 94 6.85 -0.52 -0.04
N LEU A 95 7.69 -1.30 -0.69
CA LEU A 95 7.26 -2.33 -1.63
C LEU A 95 7.10 -3.66 -0.92
N LEU A 96 5.88 -4.20 -0.96
CA LEU A 96 5.60 -5.55 -0.48
C LEU A 96 5.82 -6.54 -1.62
N LYS A 97 6.89 -7.34 -1.53
CA LYS A 97 7.12 -8.41 -2.49
C LYS A 97 6.16 -9.56 -2.24
N ARG A 98 5.45 -9.95 -3.29
CA ARG A 98 4.67 -11.18 -3.28
C ARG A 98 5.57 -12.35 -3.62
N GLU A 99 5.36 -13.49 -2.94
CA GLU A 99 5.95 -14.74 -3.36
C GLU A 99 5.34 -15.14 -4.71
N LEU A 100 6.21 -15.45 -5.70
CA LEU A 100 5.75 -16.07 -6.94
C LEU A 100 5.16 -17.43 -6.60
N PRO A 101 3.98 -17.76 -7.17
CA PRO A 101 3.52 -19.14 -7.11
C PRO A 101 4.64 -20.03 -7.67
N ASN A 102 5.01 -21.09 -6.91
CA ASN A 102 6.03 -22.07 -7.27
C ASN A 102 5.63 -22.91 -8.49
N ASN A 103 5.23 -22.28 -9.59
CA ASN A 103 4.93 -22.97 -10.83
C ASN A 103 6.08 -22.70 -11.80
N ASN A 104 6.81 -23.75 -12.13
CA ASN A 104 7.84 -23.78 -13.18
C ASN A 104 7.27 -23.46 -14.58
N ASN A 105 6.16 -22.77 -14.68
CA ASN A 105 5.51 -22.42 -15.92
C ASN A 105 5.99 -21.04 -16.38
N SER A 106 6.77 -21.00 -17.45
CA SER A 106 7.31 -19.78 -18.04
C SER A 106 6.24 -18.76 -18.41
N LEU A 107 5.01 -19.19 -18.73
CA LEU A 107 3.88 -18.33 -19.06
C LEU A 107 3.37 -17.55 -17.85
N GLN A 108 3.51 -18.08 -16.64
CA GLN A 108 3.14 -17.38 -15.43
C GLN A 108 4.20 -16.38 -14.98
N LYS A 109 5.47 -16.67 -15.24
CA LYS A 109 6.56 -15.71 -14.97
C LYS A 109 6.40 -14.44 -15.82
N ASP A 110 5.99 -14.57 -17.07
CA ASP A 110 5.76 -13.42 -17.97
C ASP A 110 4.54 -12.59 -17.52
N LYS A 111 3.50 -13.23 -16.97
CA LYS A 111 2.30 -12.56 -16.47
C LYS A 111 2.59 -11.67 -15.26
N TYR A 112 3.57 -12.04 -14.44
CA TYR A 112 3.93 -11.32 -13.21
C TYR A 112 5.19 -10.47 -13.36
N LYS A 113 5.82 -10.49 -14.52
CA LYS A 113 7.06 -9.75 -14.80
C LYS A 113 6.89 -8.24 -14.60
N ASP A 114 5.73 -7.70 -14.98
CA ASP A 114 5.41 -6.28 -14.83
C ASP A 114 5.10 -5.88 -13.37
N LEU A 115 4.83 -6.86 -12.51
CA LEU A 115 4.58 -6.61 -11.08
C LEU A 115 5.89 -6.42 -10.31
N TRP A 116 7.00 -6.88 -10.87
CA TRP A 116 8.31 -6.90 -10.22
C TRP A 116 9.36 -6.32 -11.14
N ASP A 117 9.27 -5.02 -11.30
CA ASP A 117 10.33 -4.27 -11.94
C ASP A 117 11.50 -4.16 -10.94
N ASP A 118 12.56 -4.96 -11.18
CA ASP A 118 13.78 -4.94 -10.36
C ASP A 118 14.48 -3.58 -10.39
N ASN A 119 14.06 -2.67 -11.25
CA ASN A 119 14.64 -1.33 -11.39
C ASN A 119 13.96 -0.29 -10.50
N TYR A 120 12.98 -0.69 -9.69
CA TYR A 120 12.28 0.27 -8.84
C TYR A 120 13.07 0.55 -7.54
N ASP A 121 13.25 1.84 -7.25
CA ASP A 121 13.97 2.34 -6.08
C ASP A 121 13.00 2.68 -4.94
N ALA A 122 12.39 1.67 -4.32
CA ALA A 122 11.60 1.86 -3.10
C ALA A 122 12.52 2.13 -1.92
N ASP A 123 12.05 2.93 -0.95
CA ASP A 123 12.82 3.17 0.27
C ASP A 123 13.02 1.87 1.06
N TYR A 124 12.01 0.99 1.05
CA TYR A 124 12.06 -0.32 1.69
C TYR A 124 11.43 -1.37 0.80
N ILE A 125 12.01 -2.58 0.82
CA ILE A 125 11.44 -3.76 0.16
C ILE A 125 11.24 -4.81 1.24
N ILE A 126 9.99 -5.27 1.43
CA ILE A 126 9.62 -6.14 2.53
C ILE A 126 8.79 -7.34 2.05
N ASP A 127 8.68 -8.36 2.89
CA ASP A 127 7.82 -9.52 2.67
C ASP A 127 6.68 -9.64 3.70
N ASP A 128 6.73 -8.85 4.78
CA ASP A 128 5.76 -8.91 5.88
C ASP A 128 5.54 -7.51 6.46
N ILE A 129 4.34 -6.96 6.25
CA ILE A 129 3.99 -5.61 6.70
C ILE A 129 4.01 -5.52 8.24
N ALA A 130 3.42 -6.49 8.92
CA ALA A 130 3.32 -6.48 10.38
C ALA A 130 4.69 -6.50 11.04
N LYS A 131 5.59 -7.33 10.53
CA LYS A 131 6.98 -7.41 11.00
C LYS A 131 7.74 -6.10 10.77
N PHE A 132 7.58 -5.51 9.59
CA PHE A 132 8.22 -4.23 9.25
C PHE A 132 7.74 -3.13 10.20
N ILE A 133 6.44 -2.98 10.40
CA ILE A 133 5.87 -1.95 11.28
C ILE A 133 6.35 -2.16 12.71
N ASN A 134 6.34 -3.40 13.20
CA ASN A 134 6.79 -3.70 14.55
C ASN A 134 8.24 -3.32 14.76
N ASN A 135 9.12 -3.70 13.83
CA ASN A 135 10.56 -3.45 13.94
C ASN A 135 10.89 -1.95 13.84
N GLU A 136 10.27 -1.23 12.90
CA GLU A 136 10.64 0.17 12.59
C GLU A 136 9.93 1.18 13.50
N TYR A 137 8.70 0.92 13.91
CA TYR A 137 7.86 1.92 14.56
C TYR A 137 7.43 1.57 15.98
N ILE A 138 7.59 0.36 16.43
CA ILE A 138 7.18 -0.09 17.77
C ILE A 138 8.40 -0.42 18.63
N GLU A 139 9.25 -1.37 18.21
CA GLU A 139 10.40 -1.82 19.00
C GLU A 139 11.54 -0.79 19.06
N ASN A 140 11.77 -0.02 18.00
CA ASN A 140 12.87 0.94 17.94
C ASN A 140 12.60 2.26 18.69
N LYS A 141 11.48 2.40 19.38
CA LYS A 141 11.14 3.58 20.19
C LYS A 141 11.57 3.50 21.65
N ASN A 142 12.23 2.46 22.03
CA ASN A 142 12.74 2.29 23.41
C ASN A 142 14.20 2.69 23.53
#